data_a6e7df98514ac00c58c296eed638a886
#
_entry.id   a6e7df98514ac00c58c296eed638a886
#
_cell.length_a   1.000
_cell.length_b   1.000
_cell.length_c   1.000
_cell.angle_alpha   90.00
_cell.angle_beta   90.00
_cell.angle_gamma   90.00
#
_symmetry.space_group_name_H-M   'P 1'
#
loop_
_entity.id
_entity.type
_entity.pdbx_description
1 polymer ?
#
loop_
_entity_poly.entity_id
_entity_poly.type
_entity_poly.pdbx_seq_one_letter_code
_entity_poly.pdbx_strand_id
1 'polypeptide(L)'
;MSITIYSMYNNKGGVGKTTLGFNIASQYAYNNPRTQVLVIDMCPQANISQYLLGGAHNGYRNNQTLQAQQTRGNVVGFFDWLLKGNSNFTNIRRSFKVQVNQYNNRLSDNLYLIAGDSFLESLTLALSYAVINPANRNAWPEFMTALRRLCTLEFDSQQYDNLVVFIDCNPSFSIYTQMALVSSDRLVIPMMADYSSLEGLKGITTLLYGIYPTAASQTYAQNIVTFHSQVAQYQLSLPKMDRFVFNNFT
;
A
#
# COMPACT_ATOMS: atom_id res chain seq x y z
N MET A 1 15.30 -14.63 8.34
CA MET A 1 14.00 -13.93 8.28
C MET A 1 14.21 -12.57 7.65
N SER A 2 13.56 -12.30 6.53
CA SER A 2 13.55 -10.98 5.89
C SER A 2 12.12 -10.55 5.58
N ILE A 3 11.87 -9.23 5.66
CA ILE A 3 10.62 -8.60 5.24
C ILE A 3 10.97 -7.61 4.14
N THR A 4 10.37 -7.75 2.96
CA THR A 4 10.55 -6.82 1.85
C THR A 4 9.18 -6.34 1.36
N ILE A 5 9.01 -5.02 1.31
CA ILE A 5 7.74 -4.39 0.96
C ILE A 5 7.91 -3.60 -0.34
N TYR A 6 7.11 -3.93 -1.33
CA TYR A 6 7.03 -3.26 -2.63
C TYR A 6 5.72 -2.46 -2.72
N SER A 7 5.80 -1.19 -3.10
CA SER A 7 4.63 -0.41 -3.51
C SER A 7 4.54 -0.32 -5.03
N MET A 8 3.36 -0.57 -5.58
CA MET A 8 3.01 -0.29 -6.97
C MET A 8 2.39 1.10 -7.04
N TYR A 9 3.17 2.11 -7.46
CA TYR A 9 2.66 3.48 -7.46
C TYR A 9 2.99 4.22 -8.77
N ASN A 10 2.00 4.90 -9.27
CA ASN A 10 2.09 5.96 -10.27
C ASN A 10 0.85 6.84 -10.08
N ASN A 11 1.03 8.16 -10.11
CA ASN A 11 -0.04 9.14 -10.00
C ASN A 11 -0.98 9.16 -11.23
N LYS A 12 -0.58 8.50 -12.33
CA LYS A 12 -1.42 8.30 -13.50
C LYS A 12 -2.32 7.08 -13.31
N GLY A 13 -3.63 7.25 -13.58
CA GLY A 13 -4.59 6.16 -13.66
C GLY A 13 -4.39 5.31 -14.93
N GLY A 14 -4.83 4.06 -14.91
CA GLY A 14 -4.87 3.19 -16.10
C GLY A 14 -3.53 2.64 -16.60
N VAL A 15 -2.42 2.86 -15.88
CA VAL A 15 -1.09 2.36 -16.28
C VAL A 15 -0.84 0.89 -15.93
N GLY A 16 -1.85 0.19 -15.42
CA GLY A 16 -1.78 -1.25 -15.12
C GLY A 16 -1.21 -1.62 -13.77
N LYS A 17 -1.18 -0.72 -12.77
CA LYS A 17 -0.70 -1.02 -11.41
C LYS A 17 -1.31 -2.30 -10.84
N THR A 18 -2.62 -2.35 -10.77
CA THR A 18 -3.41 -3.47 -10.22
C THR A 18 -3.17 -4.79 -10.97
N THR A 19 -3.18 -4.74 -12.31
CA THR A 19 -2.95 -5.94 -13.15
C THR A 19 -1.53 -6.47 -12.96
N LEU A 20 -0.55 -5.58 -12.95
CA LEU A 20 0.84 -5.95 -12.71
C LEU A 20 1.03 -6.50 -11.30
N GLY A 21 0.48 -5.84 -10.28
CA GLY A 21 0.53 -6.28 -8.89
C GLY A 21 -0.05 -7.67 -8.70
N PHE A 22 -1.23 -7.93 -9.28
CA PHE A 22 -1.87 -9.25 -9.26
C PHE A 22 -0.97 -10.34 -9.88
N ASN A 23 -0.44 -10.10 -11.08
CA ASN A 23 0.37 -11.09 -11.79
C ASN A 23 1.70 -11.35 -11.08
N ILE A 24 2.39 -10.29 -10.62
CA ILE A 24 3.66 -10.43 -9.90
C ILE A 24 3.44 -11.18 -8.58
N ALA A 25 2.46 -10.78 -7.77
CA ALA A 25 2.22 -11.40 -6.48
C ALA A 25 1.85 -12.89 -6.63
N SER A 26 0.96 -13.21 -7.58
CA SER A 26 0.53 -14.59 -7.85
C SER A 26 1.68 -15.47 -8.33
N GLN A 27 2.48 -14.98 -9.29
CA GLN A 27 3.62 -15.72 -9.81
C GLN A 27 4.75 -15.85 -8.80
N TYR A 28 4.97 -14.79 -8.00
CA TYR A 28 5.99 -14.82 -6.95
C TYR A 28 5.62 -15.86 -5.87
N ALA A 29 4.36 -15.90 -5.44
CA ALA A 29 3.88 -16.89 -4.47
C ALA A 29 4.05 -18.31 -4.98
N TYR A 30 3.68 -18.57 -6.25
CA TYR A 30 3.83 -19.87 -6.88
C TYR A 30 5.30 -20.34 -6.91
N ASN A 31 6.23 -19.45 -7.24
CA ASN A 31 7.65 -19.77 -7.35
C ASN A 31 8.39 -19.84 -6.01
N ASN A 32 7.81 -19.34 -4.93
CA ASN A 32 8.47 -19.20 -3.63
C ASN A 32 7.61 -19.76 -2.49
N PRO A 33 7.36 -21.07 -2.40
CA PRO A 33 6.40 -21.67 -1.47
C PRO A 33 6.78 -21.50 0.01
N ARG A 34 8.06 -21.24 0.33
CA ARG A 34 8.53 -20.97 1.69
C ARG A 34 8.48 -19.49 2.09
N THR A 35 7.97 -18.63 1.21
CA THR A 35 7.79 -17.19 1.47
C THR A 35 6.31 -16.89 1.61
N GLN A 36 5.91 -16.27 2.71
CA GLN A 36 4.58 -15.66 2.81
C GLN A 36 4.52 -14.47 1.86
N VAL A 37 3.55 -14.46 0.97
CA VAL A 37 3.28 -13.32 0.08
C VAL A 37 2.01 -12.64 0.56
N LEU A 38 2.10 -11.34 0.86
CA LEU A 38 0.97 -10.55 1.31
C LEU A 38 0.69 -9.44 0.31
N VAL A 39 -0.53 -9.36 -0.17
CA VAL A 39 -1.03 -8.23 -0.95
C VAL A 39 -1.83 -7.31 -0.06
N ILE A 40 -1.60 -6.00 -0.13
CA ILE A 40 -2.39 -4.98 0.56
C ILE A 40 -3.03 -4.10 -0.51
N ASP A 41 -4.35 -4.06 -0.53
CA ASP A 41 -5.11 -3.24 -1.47
C ASP A 41 -5.44 -1.88 -0.85
N MET A 42 -4.71 -0.86 -1.27
CA MET A 42 -4.88 0.52 -0.81
C MET A 42 -5.73 1.36 -1.78
N CYS A 43 -6.51 0.69 -2.63
CA CYS A 43 -7.45 1.32 -3.56
C CYS A 43 -8.90 1.21 -3.05
N PRO A 44 -9.66 2.32 -2.97
CA PRO A 44 -11.09 2.27 -2.63
C PRO A 44 -11.92 1.41 -3.57
N GLN A 45 -11.50 1.29 -4.83
CA GLN A 45 -12.17 0.42 -5.82
C GLN A 45 -11.94 -1.08 -5.59
N ALA A 46 -10.95 -1.46 -4.80
CA ALA A 46 -10.63 -2.83 -4.40
C ALA A 46 -10.46 -3.82 -5.58
N ASN A 47 -9.88 -3.35 -6.69
CA ASN A 47 -9.79 -4.15 -7.90
C ASN A 47 -8.83 -5.36 -7.77
N ILE A 48 -7.66 -5.19 -7.14
CA ILE A 48 -6.74 -6.33 -6.92
C ILE A 48 -7.35 -7.34 -5.96
N SER A 49 -8.12 -6.88 -4.97
CA SER A 49 -8.88 -7.76 -4.07
C SER A 49 -9.86 -8.63 -4.84
N GLN A 50 -10.63 -8.03 -5.75
CA GLN A 50 -11.57 -8.79 -6.58
C GLN A 50 -10.85 -9.82 -7.47
N TYR A 51 -9.70 -9.48 -8.07
CA TYR A 51 -8.93 -10.43 -8.88
C TYR A 51 -8.43 -11.61 -8.05
N LEU A 52 -7.88 -11.35 -6.88
CA LEU A 52 -7.36 -12.38 -5.98
C LEU A 52 -8.48 -13.26 -5.40
N LEU A 53 -9.63 -12.70 -5.08
CA LEU A 53 -10.76 -13.40 -4.47
C LEU A 53 -11.65 -14.18 -5.48
N GLY A 54 -11.17 -14.42 -6.69
CA GLY A 54 -11.84 -15.29 -7.67
C GLY A 54 -12.20 -14.60 -8.99
N GLY A 55 -11.94 -13.31 -9.11
CA GLY A 55 -12.18 -12.52 -10.33
C GLY A 55 -13.68 -12.31 -10.65
N ALA A 56 -13.96 -11.44 -11.62
CA ALA A 56 -15.31 -11.16 -12.12
C ALA A 56 -16.37 -11.10 -10.98
N HIS A 57 -17.52 -11.75 -11.20
CA HIS A 57 -18.62 -11.75 -10.25
C HIS A 57 -18.30 -12.41 -8.90
N ASN A 58 -17.52 -13.48 -8.90
CA ASN A 58 -17.16 -14.19 -7.66
C ASN A 58 -16.25 -13.34 -6.78
N GLY A 59 -15.22 -12.73 -7.36
CA GLY A 59 -14.31 -11.85 -6.62
C GLY A 59 -15.01 -10.64 -6.04
N TYR A 60 -15.94 -10.03 -6.79
CA TYR A 60 -16.78 -8.95 -6.31
C TYR A 60 -17.62 -9.38 -5.10
N ARG A 61 -18.37 -10.49 -5.20
CA ARG A 61 -19.18 -11.02 -4.10
C ARG A 61 -18.37 -11.36 -2.87
N ASN A 62 -17.25 -12.04 -3.06
CA ASN A 62 -16.35 -12.40 -1.95
C ASN A 62 -15.82 -11.16 -1.24
N ASN A 63 -15.41 -10.13 -1.98
CA ASN A 63 -14.96 -8.87 -1.38
C ASN A 63 -16.10 -8.15 -0.64
N GLN A 64 -17.31 -8.11 -1.20
CA GLN A 64 -18.49 -7.56 -0.50
C GLN A 64 -18.77 -8.30 0.81
N THR A 65 -18.63 -9.61 0.84
CA THR A 65 -18.81 -10.41 2.07
C THR A 65 -17.79 -10.01 3.14
N LEU A 66 -16.52 -9.76 2.77
CA LEU A 66 -15.50 -9.26 3.69
C LEU A 66 -15.82 -7.85 4.20
N GLN A 67 -16.32 -6.98 3.33
CA GLN A 67 -16.71 -5.62 3.70
C GLN A 67 -17.95 -5.55 4.60
N ALA A 68 -18.87 -6.50 4.46
CA ALA A 68 -20.10 -6.56 5.25
C ALA A 68 -19.92 -7.09 6.68
N GLN A 69 -18.75 -7.61 7.02
CA GLN A 69 -18.47 -8.10 8.38
C GLN A 69 -18.56 -6.97 9.41
N GLN A 70 -19.23 -7.21 10.53
CA GLN A 70 -19.32 -6.24 11.64
C GLN A 70 -17.93 -5.81 12.14
N THR A 71 -17.00 -6.77 12.22
CA THR A 71 -15.59 -6.52 12.51
C THR A 71 -14.80 -6.75 11.21
N ARG A 72 -14.57 -5.69 10.45
CA ARG A 72 -13.90 -5.79 9.15
C ARG A 72 -12.47 -6.30 9.29
N GLY A 73 -12.17 -7.44 8.72
CA GLY A 73 -10.82 -8.01 8.59
C GLY A 73 -10.18 -7.56 7.27
N ASN A 74 -10.06 -6.25 7.05
CA ASN A 74 -9.54 -5.66 5.82
C ASN A 74 -8.83 -4.32 6.13
N VAL A 75 -8.42 -3.58 5.09
CA VAL A 75 -7.70 -2.31 5.24
C VAL A 75 -8.48 -1.26 6.03
N VAL A 76 -9.80 -1.17 5.84
CA VAL A 76 -10.66 -0.24 6.60
C VAL A 76 -10.73 -0.65 8.07
N GLY A 77 -10.89 -1.95 8.35
CA GLY A 77 -10.87 -2.46 9.72
C GLY A 77 -9.56 -2.21 10.45
N PHE A 78 -8.44 -2.25 9.73
CA PHE A 78 -7.13 -1.88 10.28
C PHE A 78 -7.06 -0.39 10.61
N PHE A 79 -7.45 0.50 9.70
CA PHE A 79 -7.42 1.95 9.96
C PHE A 79 -8.43 2.38 11.04
N ASP A 80 -9.61 1.79 11.08
CA ASP A 80 -10.57 2.01 12.17
C ASP A 80 -9.97 1.61 13.53
N TRP A 81 -9.29 0.46 13.58
CA TRP A 81 -8.59 0.02 14.77
C TRP A 81 -7.46 0.97 15.17
N LEU A 82 -6.68 1.45 14.21
CA LEU A 82 -5.60 2.41 14.42
C LEU A 82 -6.12 3.75 14.96
N LEU A 83 -7.20 4.28 14.39
CA LEU A 83 -7.86 5.53 14.79
C LEU A 83 -8.45 5.47 16.20
N LYS A 84 -8.77 4.28 16.71
CA LYS A 84 -9.24 4.05 18.08
C LYS A 84 -8.13 4.08 19.15
N GLY A 85 -6.97 4.63 18.82
CA GLY A 85 -5.87 4.84 19.77
C GLY A 85 -4.92 3.64 19.91
N ASN A 86 -4.91 2.73 18.95
CA ASN A 86 -4.05 1.54 18.98
C ASN A 86 -2.73 1.72 18.22
N SER A 87 -2.23 2.95 18.12
CA SER A 87 -0.98 3.26 17.39
C SER A 87 0.27 2.59 17.97
N ASN A 88 0.24 2.15 19.23
CA ASN A 88 1.34 1.44 19.88
C ASN A 88 1.39 -0.07 19.55
N PHE A 89 0.38 -0.63 18.90
CA PHE A 89 0.31 -2.04 18.49
C PHE A 89 0.41 -3.09 19.62
N THR A 90 0.18 -2.72 20.87
CA THR A 90 0.40 -3.62 22.03
C THR A 90 -0.66 -4.69 22.22
N ASN A 91 -1.84 -4.60 21.59
CA ASN A 91 -2.98 -5.49 21.87
C ASN A 91 -3.70 -5.98 20.61
N ILE A 92 -2.98 -6.32 19.54
CA ILE A 92 -3.63 -6.95 18.39
C ILE A 92 -3.97 -8.41 18.70
N ARG A 93 -5.26 -8.70 18.78
CA ARG A 93 -5.81 -10.05 18.97
C ARG A 93 -6.49 -10.61 17.71
N ARG A 94 -6.39 -9.91 16.59
CA ARG A 94 -7.04 -10.29 15.33
C ARG A 94 -6.10 -10.11 14.14
N SER A 95 -6.29 -10.92 13.11
CA SER A 95 -5.67 -10.73 11.80
C SER A 95 -6.57 -9.91 10.89
N PHE A 96 -5.95 -9.13 9.99
CA PHE A 96 -6.62 -8.38 8.93
C PHE A 96 -6.43 -9.01 7.56
N LYS A 97 -5.65 -10.10 7.47
CA LYS A 97 -5.42 -10.82 6.23
C LYS A 97 -6.37 -12.01 6.09
N VAL A 98 -6.67 -12.35 4.85
CA VAL A 98 -7.32 -13.61 4.47
C VAL A 98 -6.38 -14.42 3.58
N GLN A 99 -6.44 -15.74 3.65
CA GLN A 99 -5.72 -16.62 2.75
C GLN A 99 -6.47 -16.71 1.42
N VAL A 100 -5.81 -16.32 0.33
CA VAL A 100 -6.44 -16.16 -0.98
C VAL A 100 -6.96 -17.50 -1.54
N ASN A 101 -6.23 -18.59 -1.31
CA ASN A 101 -6.57 -19.93 -1.79
C ASN A 101 -7.96 -20.41 -1.31
N GLN A 102 -8.44 -19.93 -0.16
CA GLN A 102 -9.78 -20.24 0.35
C GLN A 102 -10.92 -19.69 -0.52
N TYR A 103 -10.63 -18.65 -1.32
CA TYR A 103 -11.59 -18.00 -2.22
C TYR A 103 -11.31 -18.31 -3.69
N ASN A 104 -10.04 -18.57 -4.02
CA ASN A 104 -9.55 -18.85 -5.37
C ASN A 104 -8.50 -19.96 -5.33
N ASN A 105 -8.96 -21.18 -5.46
CA ASN A 105 -8.12 -22.39 -5.37
C ASN A 105 -7.11 -22.56 -6.53
N ARG A 106 -7.10 -21.65 -7.50
CA ARG A 106 -6.09 -21.58 -8.58
C ARG A 106 -4.81 -20.88 -8.14
N LEU A 107 -4.84 -20.19 -6.99
CA LEU A 107 -3.71 -19.44 -6.46
C LEU A 107 -3.06 -20.20 -5.29
N SER A 108 -1.79 -19.91 -5.04
CA SER A 108 -0.98 -20.59 -4.04
C SER A 108 -1.48 -20.36 -2.61
N ASP A 109 -1.27 -21.30 -1.72
CA ASP A 109 -1.69 -21.29 -0.32
C ASP A 109 -0.87 -20.34 0.56
N ASN A 110 0.34 -19.95 0.12
CA ASN A 110 1.20 -18.95 0.76
C ASN A 110 0.87 -17.50 0.37
N LEU A 111 -0.20 -17.29 -0.44
CA LEU A 111 -0.67 -15.97 -0.85
C LEU A 111 -1.80 -15.48 0.05
N TYR A 112 -1.62 -14.31 0.63
CA TYR A 112 -2.54 -13.64 1.54
C TYR A 112 -2.93 -12.27 1.04
N LEU A 113 -4.08 -11.77 1.48
CA LEU A 113 -4.63 -10.49 1.09
C LEU A 113 -5.16 -9.72 2.31
N ILE A 114 -4.76 -8.45 2.46
CA ILE A 114 -5.52 -7.46 3.21
C ILE A 114 -6.39 -6.74 2.21
N ALA A 115 -7.67 -7.06 2.19
CA ALA A 115 -8.58 -6.64 1.14
C ALA A 115 -8.88 -5.14 1.18
N GLY A 116 -9.05 -4.55 0.00
CA GLY A 116 -9.50 -3.17 -0.17
C GLY A 116 -10.99 -3.00 0.15
N ASP A 117 -11.35 -1.75 0.45
CA ASP A 117 -12.72 -1.41 0.84
C ASP A 117 -13.06 0.00 0.37
N SER A 118 -14.22 0.16 -0.23
CA SER A 118 -14.71 1.47 -0.71
C SER A 118 -14.81 2.52 0.40
N PHE A 119 -14.99 2.10 1.65
CA PHE A 119 -15.05 2.99 2.81
C PHE A 119 -13.69 3.64 3.14
N LEU A 120 -12.60 3.18 2.52
CA LEU A 120 -11.26 3.74 2.71
C LEU A 120 -11.21 5.25 2.37
N GLU A 121 -11.93 5.67 1.35
CA GLU A 121 -12.02 7.08 0.97
C GLU A 121 -12.67 7.93 2.06
N SER A 122 -13.71 7.40 2.70
CA SER A 122 -14.40 8.07 3.81
C SER A 122 -13.50 8.25 5.05
N LEU A 123 -12.49 7.40 5.23
CA LEU A 123 -11.54 7.53 6.33
C LEU A 123 -10.43 8.57 6.08
N THR A 124 -10.28 9.08 4.85
CA THR A 124 -9.22 10.02 4.48
C THR A 124 -9.17 11.23 5.41
N LEU A 125 -10.32 11.83 5.69
CA LEU A 125 -10.41 13.00 6.57
C LEU A 125 -10.01 12.66 8.00
N ALA A 126 -10.53 11.57 8.55
CA ALA A 126 -10.22 11.13 9.91
C ALA A 126 -8.71 10.81 10.07
N LEU A 127 -8.12 10.12 9.11
CA LEU A 127 -6.68 9.84 9.08
C LEU A 127 -5.86 11.12 8.98
N SER A 128 -6.28 12.09 8.15
CA SER A 128 -5.59 13.38 8.01
C SER A 128 -5.60 14.19 9.32
N TYR A 129 -6.70 14.18 10.05
CA TYR A 129 -6.75 14.81 11.37
C TYR A 129 -5.92 14.06 12.41
N ALA A 130 -5.92 12.74 12.37
CA ALA A 130 -5.17 11.94 13.33
C ALA A 130 -3.65 12.17 13.22
N VAL A 131 -3.12 12.31 12.02
CA VAL A 131 -1.67 12.51 11.80
C VAL A 131 -1.17 13.90 12.21
N ILE A 132 -2.05 14.90 12.29
CA ILE A 132 -1.69 16.28 12.72
C ILE A 132 -2.14 16.57 14.15
N ASN A 133 -2.51 15.55 14.93
CA ASN A 133 -3.01 15.73 16.29
C ASN A 133 -1.99 16.46 17.19
N PRO A 134 -2.27 17.67 17.68
CA PRO A 134 -1.32 18.45 18.47
C PRO A 134 -1.05 17.84 19.85
N ALA A 135 -1.94 16.98 20.35
CA ALA A 135 -1.76 16.28 21.62
C ALA A 135 -0.75 15.11 21.52
N ASN A 136 -0.44 14.65 20.30
CA ASN A 136 0.56 13.61 20.07
C ASN A 136 1.58 14.09 19.02
N ARG A 137 2.74 14.55 19.47
CA ARG A 137 3.82 15.02 18.59
C ARG A 137 4.40 13.94 17.69
N ASN A 138 4.19 12.67 18.02
CA ASN A 138 4.64 11.51 17.25
C ASN A 138 3.52 10.93 16.37
N ALA A 139 2.34 11.53 16.30
CA ALA A 139 1.22 11.00 15.53
C ALA A 139 1.60 10.76 14.08
N TRP A 140 2.25 11.72 13.42
CA TRP A 140 2.62 11.58 12.01
C TRP A 140 3.52 10.37 11.74
N PRO A 141 4.71 10.21 12.38
CA PRO A 141 5.55 9.03 12.14
C PRO A 141 4.89 7.71 12.58
N GLU A 142 4.07 7.71 13.63
CA GLU A 142 3.34 6.52 14.07
C GLU A 142 2.36 6.03 13.00
N PHE A 143 1.60 6.92 12.40
CA PHE A 143 0.67 6.59 11.34
C PHE A 143 1.40 6.23 10.04
N MET A 144 2.43 6.99 9.63
CA MET A 144 3.18 6.72 8.40
C MET A 144 3.83 5.33 8.41
N THR A 145 4.28 4.84 9.57
CA THR A 145 4.93 3.52 9.69
C THR A 145 3.95 2.39 10.04
N ALA A 146 2.67 2.68 10.20
CA ALA A 146 1.68 1.72 10.70
C ALA A 146 1.52 0.48 9.80
N LEU A 147 1.55 0.65 8.46
CA LEU A 147 1.46 -0.49 7.54
C LEU A 147 2.67 -1.42 7.62
N ARG A 148 3.89 -0.90 7.82
CA ARG A 148 5.08 -1.74 8.03
C ARG A 148 4.94 -2.57 9.30
N ARG A 149 4.44 -1.97 10.37
CA ARG A 149 4.18 -2.69 11.63
C ARG A 149 3.09 -3.73 11.47
N LEU A 150 2.03 -3.42 10.70
CA LEU A 150 1.00 -4.39 10.35
C LEU A 150 1.59 -5.59 9.60
N CYS A 151 2.44 -5.37 8.60
CA CYS A 151 3.12 -6.44 7.86
C CYS A 151 3.92 -7.36 8.79
N THR A 152 4.63 -6.79 9.77
CA THR A 152 5.38 -7.57 10.76
C THR A 152 4.46 -8.43 11.62
N LEU A 153 3.30 -7.92 12.02
CA LEU A 153 2.32 -8.65 12.82
C LEU A 153 1.62 -9.77 12.04
N GLU A 154 1.36 -9.54 10.77
CA GLU A 154 0.69 -10.52 9.91
C GLU A 154 1.64 -11.59 9.37
N PHE A 155 2.93 -11.49 9.67
CA PHE A 155 3.91 -12.48 9.27
C PHE A 155 3.87 -13.72 10.17
N ASP A 156 3.65 -14.88 9.56
CA ASP A 156 3.72 -16.17 10.24
C ASP A 156 5.14 -16.77 10.12
N SER A 157 5.99 -16.42 11.08
CA SER A 157 7.38 -16.88 11.13
C SER A 157 7.53 -18.36 11.53
N GLN A 158 6.48 -19.04 11.94
CA GLN A 158 6.49 -20.48 12.21
C GLN A 158 6.32 -21.27 10.91
N GLN A 159 5.56 -20.73 9.96
CA GLN A 159 5.25 -21.41 8.71
C GLN A 159 6.18 -20.98 7.56
N TYR A 160 6.67 -19.73 7.56
CA TYR A 160 7.43 -19.16 6.45
C TYR A 160 8.78 -18.58 6.87
N ASP A 161 9.78 -18.66 5.98
CA ASP A 161 11.11 -18.12 6.23
C ASP A 161 11.17 -16.60 6.04
N ASN A 162 10.40 -16.07 5.09
CA ASN A 162 10.41 -14.66 4.67
C ASN A 162 9.00 -14.15 4.40
N LEU A 163 8.85 -12.83 4.47
CA LEU A 163 7.65 -12.11 4.04
C LEU A 163 7.97 -11.18 2.87
N VAL A 164 7.22 -11.30 1.78
CA VAL A 164 7.21 -10.34 0.69
C VAL A 164 5.83 -9.73 0.58
N VAL A 165 5.78 -8.39 0.55
CA VAL A 165 4.54 -7.62 0.52
C VAL A 165 4.46 -6.83 -0.78
N PHE A 166 3.29 -6.83 -1.41
CA PHE A 166 2.95 -5.99 -2.55
C PHE A 166 1.78 -5.09 -2.17
N ILE A 167 1.98 -3.76 -2.21
CA ILE A 167 0.93 -2.78 -1.91
C ILE A 167 0.44 -2.18 -3.24
N ASP A 168 -0.84 -2.41 -3.57
CA ASP A 168 -1.48 -1.74 -4.71
C ASP A 168 -1.97 -0.36 -4.27
N CYS A 169 -1.27 0.68 -4.71
CA CYS A 169 -1.52 2.05 -4.27
C CYS A 169 -2.56 2.75 -5.16
N ASN A 170 -3.40 3.56 -4.53
CA ASN A 170 -4.26 4.51 -5.25
C ASN A 170 -3.39 5.49 -6.07
N PRO A 171 -3.81 5.92 -7.27
CA PRO A 171 -3.09 6.95 -8.03
C PRO A 171 -3.05 8.31 -7.33
N SER A 172 -4.05 8.65 -6.48
CA SER A 172 -4.01 9.88 -5.70
C SER A 172 -2.94 9.81 -4.59
N PHE A 173 -2.30 10.94 -4.31
CA PHE A 173 -1.32 11.05 -3.21
C PHE A 173 -2.03 11.31 -1.87
N SER A 174 -3.03 10.50 -1.57
CA SER A 174 -3.81 10.56 -0.33
C SER A 174 -2.99 10.14 0.89
N ILE A 175 -3.51 10.41 2.09
CA ILE A 175 -2.82 10.08 3.35
C ILE A 175 -2.48 8.58 3.45
N TYR A 176 -3.38 7.70 3.04
CA TYR A 176 -3.14 6.26 3.06
C TYR A 176 -2.12 5.81 1.98
N THR A 177 -2.02 6.52 0.84
CA THR A 177 -0.96 6.31 -0.15
C THR A 177 0.40 6.73 0.42
N GLN A 178 0.47 7.86 1.13
CA GLN A 178 1.69 8.29 1.83
C GLN A 178 2.15 7.24 2.86
N MET A 179 1.21 6.68 3.64
CA MET A 179 1.50 5.58 4.59
C MET A 179 2.05 4.33 3.88
N ALA A 180 1.49 3.96 2.72
CA ALA A 180 1.97 2.85 1.91
C ALA A 180 3.42 3.08 1.45
N LEU A 181 3.72 4.27 0.93
CA LEU A 181 5.04 4.62 0.42
C LEU A 181 6.11 4.66 1.53
N VAL A 182 5.82 5.30 2.68
CA VAL A 182 6.75 5.32 3.82
C VAL A 182 6.99 3.91 4.39
N SER A 183 6.00 3.04 4.30
CA SER A 183 6.13 1.66 4.79
C SER A 183 6.90 0.73 3.85
N SER A 184 7.24 1.18 2.63
CA SER A 184 7.83 0.34 1.60
C SER A 184 9.35 0.46 1.51
N ASP A 185 10.02 -0.64 1.10
CA ASP A 185 11.45 -0.67 0.80
C ASP A 185 11.73 -0.33 -0.66
N ARG A 186 10.81 -0.74 -1.55
CA ARG A 186 10.97 -0.69 -2.99
C ARG A 186 9.74 -0.10 -3.66
N LEU A 187 9.97 0.69 -4.71
CA LEU A 187 8.93 1.27 -5.53
C LEU A 187 9.01 0.69 -6.94
N VAL A 188 7.92 0.08 -7.38
CA VAL A 188 7.69 -0.34 -8.77
C VAL A 188 6.77 0.68 -9.42
N ILE A 189 7.20 1.20 -10.55
CA ILE A 189 6.49 2.27 -11.28
C ILE A 189 6.01 1.73 -12.63
N PRO A 190 4.77 1.25 -12.72
CA PRO A 190 4.14 0.93 -13.99
C PRO A 190 3.90 2.22 -14.79
N MET A 191 4.24 2.23 -16.06
CA MET A 191 4.11 3.39 -16.91
C MET A 191 3.80 3.00 -18.36
N MET A 192 3.22 3.91 -19.10
CA MET A 192 3.05 3.79 -20.55
C MET A 192 4.18 4.54 -21.26
N ALA A 193 4.48 4.19 -22.49
CA ALA A 193 5.48 4.87 -23.31
C ALA A 193 4.88 6.16 -23.92
N ASP A 194 4.51 7.12 -23.05
CA ASP A 194 3.93 8.39 -23.45
C ASP A 194 4.48 9.56 -22.62
N TYR A 195 4.28 10.79 -23.13
CA TYR A 195 4.75 12.01 -22.47
C TYR A 195 4.13 12.20 -21.07
N SER A 196 2.87 11.83 -20.88
CA SER A 196 2.19 12.00 -19.58
C SER A 196 2.76 11.06 -18.49
N SER A 197 3.30 9.90 -18.87
CA SER A 197 4.02 9.03 -17.95
C SER A 197 5.36 9.61 -17.52
N LEU A 198 6.06 10.31 -18.41
CA LEU A 198 7.29 11.05 -18.07
C LEU A 198 6.99 12.17 -17.06
N GLU A 199 5.94 12.96 -17.28
CA GLU A 199 5.51 13.99 -16.33
C GLU A 199 5.07 13.38 -14.99
N GLY A 200 4.38 12.24 -15.03
CA GLY A 200 4.05 11.48 -13.82
C GLY A 200 5.30 11.07 -13.02
N LEU A 201 6.35 10.63 -13.72
CA LEU A 201 7.62 10.27 -13.06
C LEU A 201 8.30 11.50 -12.43
N LYS A 202 8.33 12.65 -13.11
CA LYS A 202 8.82 13.91 -12.53
C LYS A 202 8.03 14.30 -11.28
N GLY A 203 6.68 14.11 -11.31
CA GLY A 203 5.84 14.34 -10.16
C GLY A 203 6.20 13.44 -8.97
N ILE A 204 6.46 12.15 -9.22
CA ILE A 204 6.90 11.20 -8.19
C ILE A 204 8.24 11.61 -7.59
N THR A 205 9.23 12.01 -8.42
CA THR A 205 10.55 12.45 -7.94
C THR A 205 10.45 13.72 -7.10
N THR A 206 9.59 14.64 -7.48
CA THR A 206 9.33 15.86 -6.70
C THR A 206 8.67 15.53 -5.35
N LEU A 207 7.60 14.75 -5.37
CA LEU A 207 6.83 14.43 -4.17
C LEU A 207 7.64 13.62 -3.14
N LEU A 208 8.32 12.57 -3.59
CA LEU A 208 8.99 11.65 -2.69
C LEU A 208 10.40 12.09 -2.33
N TYR A 209 11.17 12.59 -3.30
CA TYR A 209 12.60 12.83 -3.10
C TYR A 209 12.99 14.30 -3.10
N GLY A 210 12.02 15.21 -3.22
CA GLY A 210 12.30 16.65 -3.20
C GLY A 210 13.15 17.11 -4.39
N ILE A 211 13.08 16.38 -5.52
CA ILE A 211 13.80 16.75 -6.76
C ILE A 211 12.90 17.67 -7.58
N TYR A 212 13.18 18.96 -7.52
CA TYR A 212 12.37 19.98 -8.19
C TYR A 212 12.91 20.29 -9.57
N PRO A 213 12.03 20.47 -10.59
CA PRO A 213 12.46 20.66 -11.98
C PRO A 213 13.12 22.01 -12.25
N THR A 214 12.91 23.02 -11.40
CA THR A 214 13.46 24.38 -11.55
C THR A 214 13.95 24.95 -10.22
N ALA A 215 14.90 25.89 -10.27
CA ALA A 215 15.37 26.61 -9.10
C ALA A 215 14.22 27.39 -8.39
N ALA A 216 13.29 27.94 -9.15
CA ALA A 216 12.13 28.65 -8.61
C ALA A 216 11.23 27.71 -7.80
N SER A 217 10.92 26.50 -8.30
CA SER A 217 10.13 25.52 -7.58
C SER A 217 10.86 24.98 -6.33
N GLN A 218 12.18 24.84 -6.39
CA GLN A 218 13.00 24.48 -5.24
C GLN A 218 12.96 25.56 -4.15
N THR A 219 13.12 26.82 -4.51
CA THR A 219 13.03 27.96 -3.59
C THR A 219 11.63 28.03 -2.96
N TYR A 220 10.57 27.86 -3.77
CA TYR A 220 9.21 27.82 -3.24
C TYR A 220 9.00 26.70 -2.21
N ALA A 221 9.49 25.51 -2.50
CA ALA A 221 9.37 24.35 -1.63
C ALA A 221 10.08 24.52 -0.26
N GLN A 222 11.13 25.34 -0.19
CA GLN A 222 11.83 25.67 1.06
C GLN A 222 10.96 26.47 2.04
N ASN A 223 9.93 27.15 1.54
CA ASN A 223 9.04 28.00 2.33
C ASN A 223 7.74 27.32 2.76
N ILE A 224 7.55 26.04 2.41
CA ILE A 224 6.35 25.25 2.75
C ILE A 224 6.74 23.90 3.35
N VAL A 225 5.81 23.31 4.10
CA VAL A 225 5.96 21.93 4.58
C VAL A 225 5.59 20.98 3.46
N THR A 226 6.56 20.24 2.95
CA THR A 226 6.36 19.20 1.93
C THR A 226 6.38 17.81 2.53
N PHE A 227 5.86 16.81 1.84
CA PHE A 227 5.94 15.42 2.29
C PHE A 227 7.40 14.98 2.50
N HIS A 228 8.28 15.29 1.53
CA HIS A 228 9.71 14.99 1.64
C HIS A 228 10.36 15.65 2.86
N SER A 229 10.06 16.94 3.16
CA SER A 229 10.60 17.61 4.33
C SER A 229 10.11 17.00 5.65
N GLN A 230 8.86 16.55 5.70
CA GLN A 230 8.33 15.82 6.86
C GLN A 230 9.03 14.46 7.06
N VAL A 231 9.18 13.69 5.98
CA VAL A 231 9.92 12.40 6.04
C VAL A 231 11.34 12.61 6.57
N ALA A 232 12.04 13.65 6.07
CA ALA A 232 13.39 14.00 6.52
C ALA A 232 13.42 14.44 7.99
N GLN A 233 12.47 15.27 8.42
CA GLN A 233 12.35 15.74 9.79
C GLN A 233 12.22 14.59 10.80
N TYR A 234 11.43 13.57 10.46
CA TYR A 234 11.23 12.40 11.33
C TYR A 234 12.21 11.25 11.02
N GLN A 235 13.21 11.47 10.17
CA GLN A 235 14.23 10.48 9.79
C GLN A 235 13.64 9.15 9.29
N LEU A 236 12.51 9.21 8.59
CA LEU A 236 11.88 8.04 8.00
C LEU A 236 12.51 7.71 6.64
N SER A 237 12.48 6.44 6.28
CA SER A 237 12.96 5.98 4.97
C SER A 237 11.88 6.10 3.91
N LEU A 238 12.29 6.45 2.69
CA LEU A 238 11.45 6.35 1.50
C LEU A 238 11.85 5.13 0.67
N PRO A 239 10.93 4.54 -0.10
CA PRO A 239 11.24 3.40 -0.95
C PRO A 239 12.28 3.77 -2.00
N LYS A 240 13.19 2.86 -2.32
CA LYS A 240 14.08 3.03 -3.48
C LYS A 240 13.29 2.73 -4.75
N MET A 241 13.45 3.55 -5.80
CA MET A 241 12.95 3.22 -7.14
C MET A 241 13.65 1.95 -7.62
N ASP A 242 12.92 0.85 -7.75
CA ASP A 242 13.48 -0.45 -8.07
C ASP A 242 13.27 -0.81 -9.54
N ARG A 243 12.05 -0.62 -10.06
CA ARG A 243 11.69 -0.98 -11.44
C ARG A 243 10.76 0.04 -12.06
N PHE A 244 11.05 0.34 -13.33
CA PHE A 244 10.12 0.98 -14.26
C PHE A 244 9.58 -0.11 -15.18
N VAL A 245 8.26 -0.29 -15.19
CA VAL A 245 7.63 -1.33 -16.00
C VAL A 245 6.78 -0.67 -17.07
N PHE A 246 7.27 -0.78 -18.32
CA PHE A 246 6.50 -0.29 -19.46
C PHE A 246 5.38 -1.28 -19.76
N ASN A 247 4.16 -0.82 -19.56
CA ASN A 247 2.95 -1.57 -19.83
C ASN A 247 2.36 -1.06 -21.16
N ASN A 248 2.93 -1.50 -22.26
CA ASN A 248 2.53 -1.07 -23.59
C ASN A 248 1.95 -2.30 -24.33
N PHE A 249 0.65 -2.45 -24.22
CA PHE A 249 -0.09 -3.43 -25.02
C PHE A 249 -0.63 -2.69 -26.24
N THR A 250 0.04 -2.80 -27.38
CA THR A 250 -0.50 -2.48 -28.71
C THR A 250 -0.97 -3.75 -29.36
#